data_16f2f3b020c310c903d88df581f56688
#
_entry.id   16f2f3b020c310c903d88df581f56688
#
_cell.length_a   1.000
_cell.length_b   1.000
_cell.length_c   1.000
_cell.angle_alpha   90.00
_cell.angle_beta   90.00
_cell.angle_gamma   90.00
#
_symmetry.space_group_name_H-M   'P 1'
#
loop_
_entity.id
_entity.type
_entity.pdbx_description
1 polymer ?
#
loop_
_entity_poly.entity_id
_entity_poly.type
_entity_poly.pdbx_seq_one_letter_code
_entity_poly.pdbx_strand_id
1 'polypeptide(L)'
;MRDAFARTIYQLAKEDPNVFIVVAYISPAASMATFQKEFPDRFINIGVAEQSMIGMCAGMAMRGLKVFAYTIATFAAYRPFEQIRDDLCYQNIPVTVVGVGGGVAYSSLGGTHHAQEDIAIMSALPNMSVMAPCDPLETEAATLACSRLRTPAYLRLGKSGEPILTANASEPFEFGKSRYLKKGNGTCILSYGPIMKMAFEVAEKMERMQKTVSIISIHTLKPLDRGGIAKALKTYSEVIVIEEHSERGGLAVQVKQIAWEEKASCRLLTFSLEDKFIHTYGSQQDIWKAHGLSRDDIFYEISTAKRRVRWLKSIS
;
A
#
# COMPACT_ATOMS: atom_id res chain seq x y z
N MET A 1 1.76 -11.09 -4.58
CA MET A 1 2.17 -10.48 -3.28
C MET A 1 1.83 -11.39 -2.10
N ARG A 2 0.60 -11.85 -1.94
CA ARG A 2 0.20 -12.73 -0.84
C ARG A 2 1.09 -13.97 -0.69
N ASP A 3 1.43 -14.63 -1.79
CA ASP A 3 2.31 -15.81 -1.76
C ASP A 3 3.78 -15.44 -1.48
N ALA A 4 4.24 -14.26 -1.90
CA ALA A 4 5.56 -13.76 -1.55
C ALA A 4 5.67 -13.52 -0.04
N PHE A 5 4.67 -12.85 0.56
CA PHE A 5 4.57 -12.69 2.02
C PHE A 5 4.63 -14.06 2.72
N ALA A 6 3.79 -15.01 2.29
CA ALA A 6 3.71 -16.32 2.92
C ALA A 6 5.03 -17.12 2.84
N ARG A 7 5.74 -17.06 1.70
CA ARG A 7 7.07 -17.66 1.56
C ARG A 7 8.10 -16.98 2.46
N THR A 8 8.09 -15.66 2.53
CA THR A 8 9.04 -14.90 3.34
C THR A 8 8.85 -15.18 4.83
N ILE A 9 7.60 -15.19 5.30
CA ILE A 9 7.32 -15.45 6.71
C ILE A 9 7.64 -16.91 7.09
N TYR A 10 7.44 -17.85 6.17
CA TYR A 10 7.85 -19.25 6.36
C TYR A 10 9.38 -19.36 6.52
N GLN A 11 10.18 -18.68 5.69
CA GLN A 11 11.64 -18.69 5.85
C GLN A 11 12.06 -18.02 7.16
N LEU A 12 11.47 -16.89 7.51
CA LEU A 12 11.72 -16.24 8.81
C LEU A 12 11.42 -17.18 10.00
N ALA A 13 10.33 -17.96 9.93
CA ALA A 13 9.97 -18.89 10.99
C ALA A 13 10.90 -20.11 11.10
N LYS A 14 11.57 -20.49 10.02
CA LYS A 14 12.63 -21.53 10.07
C LYS A 14 13.86 -21.04 10.83
N GLU A 15 14.18 -19.75 10.73
CA GLU A 15 15.37 -19.14 11.33
C GLU A 15 15.10 -18.62 12.76
N ASP A 16 13.85 -18.21 13.06
CA ASP A 16 13.47 -17.62 14.33
C ASP A 16 12.22 -18.29 14.91
N PRO A 17 12.36 -19.04 16.02
CA PRO A 17 11.23 -19.71 16.67
C PRO A 17 10.20 -18.76 17.27
N ASN A 18 10.51 -17.47 17.39
CA ASN A 18 9.60 -16.46 17.94
C ASN A 18 8.66 -15.86 16.87
N VAL A 19 8.73 -16.29 15.62
CA VAL A 19 7.84 -15.81 14.54
C VAL A 19 6.51 -16.55 14.60
N PHE A 20 5.42 -15.79 14.74
CA PHE A 20 4.04 -16.27 14.83
C PHE A 20 3.13 -15.58 13.80
N ILE A 21 2.14 -16.32 13.30
CA ILE A 21 1.04 -15.79 12.50
C ILE A 21 -0.26 -15.99 13.24
N VAL A 22 -1.02 -14.91 13.40
CA VAL A 22 -2.40 -14.95 13.92
C VAL A 22 -3.33 -14.49 12.82
N VAL A 23 -4.31 -15.31 12.44
CA VAL A 23 -5.25 -15.02 11.36
C VAL A 23 -6.68 -14.91 11.88
N ALA A 24 -7.49 -14.02 11.26
CA ALA A 24 -8.91 -13.95 11.49
C ALA A 24 -9.65 -14.54 10.27
N TYR A 25 -10.04 -15.81 10.38
CA TYR A 25 -10.89 -16.58 9.45
C TYR A 25 -10.63 -16.34 7.95
N ILE A 26 -9.40 -16.35 7.52
CA ILE A 26 -9.03 -16.25 6.10
C ILE A 26 -8.34 -17.55 5.66
N SER A 27 -8.73 -18.08 4.49
CA SER A 27 -8.02 -19.22 3.90
C SER A 27 -6.58 -18.82 3.61
N PRO A 28 -5.60 -19.53 4.16
CA PRO A 28 -4.20 -19.21 3.91
C PRO A 28 -3.87 -19.39 2.42
N ALA A 29 -2.92 -18.60 1.90
CA ALA A 29 -2.29 -18.89 0.62
C ALA A 29 -1.55 -20.24 0.70
N ALA A 30 -1.31 -20.89 -0.45
CA ALA A 30 -0.70 -22.23 -0.50
C ALA A 30 0.60 -22.34 0.33
N SER A 31 1.46 -21.31 0.30
CA SER A 31 2.69 -21.27 1.10
C SER A 31 2.45 -21.08 2.61
N MET A 32 1.33 -20.47 3.00
CA MET A 32 0.91 -20.44 4.40
C MET A 32 0.39 -21.78 4.90
N ALA A 33 -0.18 -22.60 4.03
CA ALA A 33 -0.55 -23.98 4.36
C ALA A 33 0.72 -24.80 4.76
N THR A 34 1.85 -24.55 4.11
CA THR A 34 3.15 -25.12 4.51
C THR A 34 3.58 -24.64 5.89
N PHE A 35 3.48 -23.34 6.17
CA PHE A 35 3.75 -22.79 7.51
C PHE A 35 2.89 -23.46 8.57
N GLN A 36 1.58 -23.52 8.34
CA GLN A 36 0.63 -24.13 9.28
C GLN A 36 0.93 -25.61 9.55
N LYS A 37 1.34 -26.36 8.51
CA LYS A 37 1.69 -27.78 8.62
C LYS A 37 2.98 -28.01 9.42
N GLU A 38 4.01 -27.19 9.18
CA GLU A 38 5.33 -27.37 9.81
C GLU A 38 5.42 -26.70 11.20
N PHE A 39 4.66 -25.64 11.42
CA PHE A 39 4.66 -24.87 12.66
C PHE A 39 3.25 -24.70 13.24
N PRO A 40 2.51 -25.80 13.52
CA PRO A 40 1.11 -25.72 13.93
C PRO A 40 0.89 -24.88 15.20
N ASP A 41 1.81 -24.92 16.17
CA ASP A 41 1.72 -24.16 17.41
C ASP A 41 2.02 -22.65 17.23
N ARG A 42 2.50 -22.25 16.05
CA ARG A 42 2.83 -20.86 15.70
C ARG A 42 1.88 -20.25 14.68
N PHE A 43 0.86 -21.02 14.27
CA PHE A 43 -0.21 -20.58 13.38
C PHE A 43 -1.54 -20.63 14.11
N ILE A 44 -2.06 -19.48 14.51
CA ILE A 44 -3.27 -19.38 15.31
C ILE A 44 -4.39 -18.79 14.47
N ASN A 45 -5.53 -19.49 14.38
CA ASN A 45 -6.74 -18.94 13.75
C ASN A 45 -7.75 -18.64 14.85
N ILE A 46 -8.06 -17.36 15.03
CA ILE A 46 -8.95 -16.89 16.11
C ILE A 46 -10.42 -16.76 15.64
N GLY A 47 -10.73 -17.17 14.41
CA GLY A 47 -12.06 -16.99 13.83
C GLY A 47 -12.32 -15.52 13.42
N VAL A 48 -13.58 -15.15 13.25
CA VAL A 48 -14.00 -13.80 12.87
C VAL A 48 -14.00 -12.88 14.09
N ALA A 49 -12.82 -12.58 14.65
CA ALA A 49 -12.65 -11.83 15.89
C ALA A 49 -11.40 -10.91 15.84
N GLU A 50 -11.39 -9.97 14.91
CA GLU A 50 -10.21 -9.13 14.61
C GLU A 50 -9.81 -8.26 15.82
N GLN A 51 -10.74 -7.82 16.63
CA GLN A 51 -10.45 -7.06 17.86
C GLN A 51 -9.67 -7.93 18.86
N SER A 52 -10.16 -9.15 19.12
CA SER A 52 -9.46 -10.13 19.98
C SER A 52 -8.11 -10.54 19.37
N MET A 53 -8.02 -10.63 18.05
CA MET A 53 -6.76 -10.89 17.33
C MET A 53 -5.69 -9.85 17.70
N ILE A 54 -6.02 -8.57 17.66
CA ILE A 54 -5.05 -7.51 17.95
C ILE A 54 -4.64 -7.52 19.41
N GLY A 55 -5.58 -7.64 20.36
CA GLY A 55 -5.25 -7.75 21.79
C GLY A 55 -4.37 -8.96 22.11
N MET A 56 -4.66 -10.14 21.50
CA MET A 56 -3.80 -11.32 21.61
C MET A 56 -2.39 -11.05 21.06
N CYS A 57 -2.29 -10.49 19.84
CA CYS A 57 -1.01 -10.17 19.23
C CYS A 57 -0.19 -9.20 20.08
N ALA A 58 -0.82 -8.20 20.69
CA ALA A 58 -0.17 -7.28 21.61
C ALA A 58 0.45 -8.03 22.80
N GLY A 59 -0.35 -8.86 23.49
CA GLY A 59 0.13 -9.69 24.59
C GLY A 59 1.28 -10.63 24.22
N MET A 60 1.21 -11.26 23.04
CA MET A 60 2.27 -12.12 22.52
C MET A 60 3.57 -11.31 22.24
N ALA A 61 3.45 -10.14 21.62
CA ALA A 61 4.60 -9.28 21.32
C ALA A 61 5.25 -8.72 22.62
N MET A 62 4.47 -8.43 23.66
CA MET A 62 4.99 -8.06 24.98
C MET A 62 5.82 -9.18 25.63
N ARG A 63 5.61 -10.43 25.22
CA ARG A 63 6.42 -11.60 25.63
C ARG A 63 7.63 -11.84 24.74
N GLY A 64 7.93 -10.92 23.80
CA GLY A 64 9.08 -10.99 22.91
C GLY A 64 8.85 -11.76 21.62
N LEU A 65 7.61 -12.15 21.31
CA LEU A 65 7.29 -12.83 20.06
C LEU A 65 7.17 -11.83 18.90
N LYS A 66 7.54 -12.25 17.70
CA LYS A 66 7.37 -11.51 16.44
C LYS A 66 6.06 -11.92 15.80
N VAL A 67 5.05 -11.09 15.93
CA VAL A 67 3.68 -11.46 15.56
C VAL A 67 3.21 -10.72 14.31
N PHE A 68 2.66 -11.49 13.36
CA PHE A 68 1.99 -11.00 12.17
C PHE A 68 0.50 -11.29 12.27
N ALA A 69 -0.31 -10.24 12.46
CA ALA A 69 -1.76 -10.31 12.47
C ALA A 69 -2.29 -10.17 11.04
N TYR A 70 -2.87 -11.23 10.47
CA TYR A 70 -3.15 -11.32 9.04
C TYR A 70 -4.63 -11.56 8.76
N THR A 71 -5.25 -10.65 7.99
CA THR A 71 -6.61 -10.82 7.47
C THR A 71 -6.84 -9.92 6.23
N ILE A 72 -8.07 -9.85 5.71
CA ILE A 72 -8.46 -8.93 4.63
C ILE A 72 -8.30 -7.48 5.09
N ALA A 73 -7.83 -6.60 4.21
CA ALA A 73 -7.44 -5.22 4.55
C ALA A 73 -8.53 -4.42 5.27
N THR A 74 -9.79 -4.51 4.82
CA THR A 74 -10.93 -3.86 5.50
C THR A 74 -11.11 -4.35 6.94
N PHE A 75 -10.97 -5.64 7.16
CA PHE A 75 -11.16 -6.24 8.48
C PHE A 75 -9.94 -6.02 9.38
N ALA A 76 -8.74 -6.00 8.79
CA ALA A 76 -7.51 -5.67 9.49
C ALA A 76 -7.47 -4.22 9.97
N ALA A 77 -8.02 -3.28 9.17
CA ALA A 77 -7.90 -1.85 9.41
C ALA A 77 -9.09 -1.27 10.19
N TYR A 78 -10.32 -1.67 9.86
CA TYR A 78 -11.50 -0.95 10.35
C TYR A 78 -12.08 -1.58 11.61
N ARG A 79 -12.20 -2.91 11.69
CA ARG A 79 -12.82 -3.57 12.84
C ARG A 79 -12.03 -3.38 14.14
N PRO A 80 -10.71 -3.60 14.17
CA PRO A 80 -9.89 -3.49 15.38
C PRO A 80 -9.17 -2.15 15.48
N PHE A 81 -9.67 -1.08 14.87
CA PHE A 81 -8.95 0.20 14.80
C PHE A 81 -8.61 0.76 16.20
N GLU A 82 -9.55 0.66 17.15
CA GLU A 82 -9.34 1.08 18.52
C GLU A 82 -8.21 0.25 19.18
N GLN A 83 -8.24 -1.08 19.04
CA GLN A 83 -7.20 -1.95 19.61
C GLN A 83 -5.83 -1.71 18.96
N ILE A 84 -5.78 -1.46 17.64
CA ILE A 84 -4.54 -1.08 16.97
C ILE A 84 -4.02 0.24 17.56
N ARG A 85 -4.91 1.22 17.74
CA ARG A 85 -4.54 2.51 18.33
C ARG A 85 -4.03 2.38 19.75
N ASP A 86 -4.74 1.67 20.62
CA ASP A 86 -4.51 1.67 22.04
C ASP A 86 -3.54 0.55 22.48
N ASP A 87 -3.70 -0.68 21.96
CA ASP A 87 -2.86 -1.81 22.35
C ASP A 87 -1.53 -1.83 21.61
N LEU A 88 -1.48 -1.38 20.35
CA LEU A 88 -0.24 -1.39 19.57
C LEU A 88 0.43 -0.02 19.55
N CYS A 89 -0.27 1.02 19.09
CA CYS A 89 0.38 2.31 18.80
C CYS A 89 0.65 3.11 20.07
N TYR A 90 -0.32 3.21 20.99
CA TYR A 90 -0.14 3.96 22.22
C TYR A 90 0.95 3.33 23.12
N GLN A 91 0.98 1.99 23.20
CA GLN A 91 1.98 1.25 23.95
C GLN A 91 3.27 0.99 23.19
N ASN A 92 3.32 1.34 21.88
CA ASN A 92 4.44 1.10 20.97
C ASN A 92 4.87 -0.38 20.89
N ILE A 93 3.91 -1.28 20.76
CA ILE A 93 4.13 -2.74 20.69
C ILE A 93 4.38 -3.18 19.24
N PRO A 94 5.50 -3.88 18.94
CA PRO A 94 5.91 -4.21 17.57
C PRO A 94 5.13 -5.40 16.98
N VAL A 95 3.89 -5.18 16.60
CA VAL A 95 3.06 -6.13 15.85
C VAL A 95 2.94 -5.66 14.41
N THR A 96 3.07 -6.57 13.44
CA THR A 96 2.78 -6.25 12.04
C THR A 96 1.34 -6.65 11.72
N VAL A 97 0.50 -5.66 11.44
CA VAL A 97 -0.86 -5.85 10.93
C VAL A 97 -0.80 -5.98 9.41
N VAL A 98 -1.19 -7.13 8.88
CA VAL A 98 -1.12 -7.43 7.45
C VAL A 98 -2.51 -7.39 6.84
N GLY A 99 -2.77 -6.38 6.03
CA GLY A 99 -4.03 -6.20 5.31
C GLY A 99 -3.92 -6.70 3.86
N VAL A 100 -4.64 -7.77 3.53
CA VAL A 100 -4.63 -8.36 2.18
C VAL A 100 -5.75 -7.78 1.32
N GLY A 101 -5.45 -7.47 0.07
CA GLY A 101 -6.42 -6.93 -0.88
C GLY A 101 -6.80 -5.49 -0.59
N GLY A 102 -5.81 -4.63 -0.30
CA GLY A 102 -6.01 -3.19 -0.16
C GLY A 102 -6.63 -2.54 -1.39
N GLY A 103 -7.20 -1.36 -1.22
CA GLY A 103 -7.94 -0.68 -2.28
C GLY A 103 -9.21 -1.42 -2.67
N VAL A 104 -9.44 -1.59 -3.96
CA VAL A 104 -10.62 -2.28 -4.51
C VAL A 104 -10.30 -3.67 -5.07
N ALA A 105 -9.24 -4.32 -4.56
CA ALA A 105 -8.77 -5.62 -5.05
C ALA A 105 -9.81 -6.76 -4.87
N TYR A 106 -10.69 -6.66 -3.89
CA TYR A 106 -11.85 -7.55 -3.72
C TYR A 106 -13.08 -7.04 -4.47
N SER A 107 -12.89 -6.60 -5.71
CA SER A 107 -13.85 -5.94 -6.57
C SER A 107 -15.21 -6.64 -6.68
N SER A 108 -15.23 -7.98 -6.72
CA SER A 108 -16.45 -8.79 -6.83
C SER A 108 -17.24 -8.93 -5.51
N LEU A 109 -16.66 -8.51 -4.37
CA LEU A 109 -17.30 -8.60 -3.05
C LEU A 109 -17.96 -7.28 -2.62
N GLY A 110 -17.76 -6.21 -3.38
CA GLY A 110 -18.39 -4.91 -3.15
C GLY A 110 -17.75 -4.08 -2.03
N GLY A 111 -18.39 -2.95 -1.71
CA GLY A 111 -17.85 -1.92 -0.82
C GLY A 111 -17.48 -2.38 0.59
N THR A 112 -18.11 -3.45 1.10
CA THR A 112 -17.73 -4.03 2.42
C THR A 112 -16.32 -4.63 2.45
N HIS A 113 -15.74 -4.88 1.28
CA HIS A 113 -14.39 -5.45 1.11
C HIS A 113 -13.43 -4.48 0.42
N HIS A 114 -13.86 -3.26 0.10
CA HIS A 114 -13.00 -2.22 -0.47
C HIS A 114 -12.33 -1.43 0.66
N ALA A 115 -10.99 -1.44 0.70
CA ALA A 115 -10.17 -0.71 1.67
C ALA A 115 -9.64 0.57 1.02
N GLN A 116 -10.50 1.57 0.87
CA GLN A 116 -10.18 2.83 0.19
C GLN A 116 -9.55 3.87 1.12
N GLU A 117 -9.70 3.70 2.44
CA GLU A 117 -9.30 4.66 3.48
C GLU A 117 -8.22 4.10 4.42
N ASP A 118 -7.80 2.85 4.24
CA ASP A 118 -6.92 2.11 5.15
C ASP A 118 -5.57 2.81 5.40
N ILE A 119 -4.93 3.34 4.36
CA ILE A 119 -3.66 4.07 4.49
C ILE A 119 -3.86 5.38 5.26
N ALA A 120 -4.94 6.10 5.03
CA ALA A 120 -5.23 7.35 5.72
C ALA A 120 -5.36 7.13 7.24
N ILE A 121 -6.20 6.19 7.65
CA ILE A 121 -6.45 5.93 9.08
C ILE A 121 -5.23 5.32 9.78
N MET A 122 -4.50 4.41 9.12
CA MET A 122 -3.28 3.83 9.68
C MET A 122 -2.16 4.87 9.77
N SER A 123 -2.04 5.76 8.79
CA SER A 123 -1.05 6.84 8.82
C SER A 123 -1.36 7.90 9.89
N ALA A 124 -2.62 8.07 10.29
CA ALA A 124 -3.01 8.99 11.34
C ALA A 124 -2.53 8.55 12.75
N LEU A 125 -2.28 7.25 12.95
CA LEU A 125 -1.88 6.72 14.26
C LEU A 125 -0.41 7.05 14.57
N PRO A 126 -0.07 7.68 15.72
CA PRO A 126 1.32 7.80 16.17
C PRO A 126 2.00 6.42 16.26
N ASN A 127 3.31 6.37 16.08
CA ASN A 127 4.15 5.17 16.14
C ASN A 127 3.88 4.10 15.06
N MET A 128 2.74 4.14 14.34
CA MET A 128 2.46 3.23 13.24
C MET A 128 3.37 3.48 12.05
N SER A 129 4.04 2.44 11.56
CA SER A 129 4.69 2.43 10.25
C SER A 129 3.72 1.90 9.18
N VAL A 130 3.72 2.47 7.98
CA VAL A 130 2.78 2.06 6.90
C VAL A 130 3.56 1.74 5.64
N MET A 131 3.45 0.52 5.16
CA MET A 131 4.09 0.05 3.92
C MET A 131 3.08 -0.55 2.96
N ALA A 132 3.22 -0.23 1.68
CA ALA A 132 2.40 -0.72 0.59
C ALA A 132 3.29 -1.06 -0.62
N PRO A 133 3.97 -2.21 -0.61
CA PRO A 133 4.80 -2.67 -1.71
C PRO A 133 3.99 -2.84 -3.00
N CYS A 134 4.64 -2.70 -4.16
CA CYS A 134 3.95 -2.70 -5.45
C CYS A 134 3.95 -4.07 -6.15
N ASP A 135 4.84 -4.98 -5.76
CA ASP A 135 5.01 -6.28 -6.41
C ASP A 135 5.49 -7.37 -5.43
N PRO A 136 5.63 -8.63 -5.87
CA PRO A 136 6.14 -9.72 -5.03
C PRO A 136 7.53 -9.47 -4.44
N LEU A 137 8.46 -8.85 -5.17
CA LEU A 137 9.83 -8.59 -4.70
C LEU A 137 9.86 -7.49 -3.63
N GLU A 138 9.14 -6.40 -3.84
CA GLU A 138 8.97 -5.40 -2.79
C GLU A 138 8.22 -5.95 -1.57
N THR A 139 7.28 -6.88 -1.77
CA THR A 139 6.58 -7.55 -0.66
C THR A 139 7.53 -8.34 0.21
N GLU A 140 8.44 -9.11 -0.39
CA GLU A 140 9.48 -9.84 0.33
C GLU A 140 10.33 -8.88 1.16
N ALA A 141 10.86 -7.83 0.54
CA ALA A 141 11.68 -6.83 1.21
C ALA A 141 10.94 -6.09 2.34
N ALA A 142 9.67 -5.70 2.10
CA ALA A 142 8.83 -5.05 3.11
C ALA A 142 8.50 -5.99 4.29
N THR A 143 8.26 -7.27 4.03
CA THR A 143 8.02 -8.27 5.08
C THR A 143 9.27 -8.44 5.97
N LEU A 144 10.45 -8.54 5.36
CA LEU A 144 11.72 -8.57 6.08
C LEU A 144 11.98 -7.27 6.87
N ALA A 145 11.63 -6.11 6.32
CA ALA A 145 11.71 -4.85 7.05
C ALA A 145 10.78 -4.86 8.27
N CYS A 146 9.51 -5.25 8.11
CA CYS A 146 8.54 -5.37 9.21
C CYS A 146 9.06 -6.26 10.35
N SER A 147 9.68 -7.39 10.03
CA SER A 147 10.19 -8.33 11.05
C SER A 147 11.30 -7.76 11.94
N ARG A 148 11.90 -6.63 11.54
CA ARG A 148 13.01 -5.95 12.24
C ARG A 148 12.56 -4.67 12.96
N LEU A 149 11.35 -4.19 12.68
CA LEU A 149 10.82 -3.00 13.35
C LEU A 149 10.59 -3.25 14.83
N ARG A 150 10.79 -2.20 15.61
CA ARG A 150 10.48 -2.15 17.05
C ARG A 150 9.25 -1.30 17.36
N THR A 151 8.47 -1.00 16.33
CA THR A 151 7.24 -0.22 16.37
C THR A 151 6.16 -0.98 15.63
N PRO A 152 4.86 -0.73 15.89
CA PRO A 152 3.81 -1.35 15.11
C PRO A 152 3.90 -0.98 13.63
N ALA A 153 3.49 -1.91 12.76
CA ALA A 153 3.49 -1.70 11.33
C ALA A 153 2.18 -2.17 10.69
N TYR A 154 1.72 -1.45 9.68
CA TYR A 154 0.69 -1.88 8.75
C TYR A 154 1.33 -2.22 7.40
N LEU A 155 1.19 -3.46 6.97
CA LEU A 155 1.68 -3.96 5.69
C LEU A 155 0.48 -4.23 4.77
N ARG A 156 0.27 -3.35 3.79
CA ARG A 156 -0.81 -3.42 2.83
C ARG A 156 -0.41 -4.25 1.62
N LEU A 157 -1.07 -5.35 1.38
CA LEU A 157 -0.79 -6.26 0.27
C LEU A 157 -1.88 -6.25 -0.79
N GLY A 158 -1.51 -6.56 -2.03
CA GLY A 158 -2.44 -6.96 -3.06
C GLY A 158 -3.07 -8.33 -2.79
N LYS A 159 -4.00 -8.75 -3.64
CA LYS A 159 -4.73 -10.01 -3.48
C LYS A 159 -3.95 -11.20 -4.05
N SER A 160 -3.67 -11.18 -5.35
CA SER A 160 -2.91 -12.22 -6.08
C SER A 160 -2.75 -11.84 -7.55
N GLY A 161 -1.75 -12.44 -8.21
CA GLY A 161 -1.55 -12.26 -9.65
C GLY A 161 -0.86 -10.96 -10.05
N GLU A 162 -0.31 -10.24 -9.08
CA GLU A 162 0.47 -9.02 -9.37
C GLU A 162 1.76 -9.39 -10.12
N PRO A 163 2.08 -8.67 -11.21
CA PRO A 163 3.32 -8.91 -11.97
C PRO A 163 4.55 -8.46 -11.17
N ILE A 164 5.70 -9.00 -11.52
CA ILE A 164 6.98 -8.51 -11.03
C ILE A 164 7.33 -7.24 -11.84
N LEU A 165 7.45 -6.11 -11.16
CA LEU A 165 7.72 -4.79 -11.73
C LEU A 165 9.11 -4.27 -11.36
N THR A 166 9.68 -4.77 -10.27
CA THR A 166 10.89 -4.21 -9.66
C THR A 166 12.15 -5.03 -9.90
N ALA A 167 12.09 -6.09 -10.73
CA ALA A 167 13.26 -6.95 -11.02
C ALA A 167 14.48 -6.19 -11.54
N ASN A 168 14.25 -5.13 -12.33
CA ASN A 168 15.30 -4.29 -12.94
C ASN A 168 15.43 -2.92 -12.27
N ALA A 169 14.90 -2.75 -11.05
CA ALA A 169 15.04 -1.49 -10.34
C ALA A 169 16.50 -1.20 -10.03
N SER A 170 16.93 0.03 -10.34
CA SER A 170 18.33 0.45 -10.18
C SER A 170 18.74 0.73 -8.73
N GLU A 171 17.78 0.76 -7.83
CA GLU A 171 17.98 1.10 -6.42
C GLU A 171 17.43 -0.01 -5.52
N PRO A 172 18.10 -0.33 -4.40
CA PRO A 172 17.62 -1.32 -3.44
C PRO A 172 16.35 -0.84 -2.73
N PHE A 173 15.61 -1.78 -2.12
CA PHE A 173 14.56 -1.44 -1.18
C PHE A 173 15.20 -0.97 0.14
N GLU A 174 14.80 0.21 0.60
CA GLU A 174 15.20 0.77 1.89
C GLU A 174 13.96 1.33 2.60
N PHE A 175 13.67 0.84 3.81
CA PHE A 175 12.53 1.30 4.60
C PHE A 175 12.59 2.83 4.83
N GLY A 176 11.49 3.51 4.54
CA GLY A 176 11.39 4.97 4.69
C GLY A 176 12.00 5.78 3.54
N LYS A 177 12.46 5.14 2.47
CA LYS A 177 13.00 5.80 1.27
C LYS A 177 12.15 5.53 0.04
N SER A 178 12.06 6.52 -0.82
CA SER A 178 11.52 6.36 -2.17
C SER A 178 12.55 5.66 -3.07
N ARG A 179 12.06 4.93 -4.09
CA ARG A 179 12.90 4.07 -4.93
C ARG A 179 12.60 4.29 -6.40
N TYR A 180 13.63 4.62 -7.18
CA TYR A 180 13.49 4.69 -8.63
C TYR A 180 13.36 3.29 -9.23
N LEU A 181 12.23 3.03 -9.88
CA LEU A 181 12.01 1.82 -10.69
C LEU A 181 12.41 2.04 -12.14
N LYS A 182 12.27 3.27 -12.61
CA LYS A 182 12.66 3.69 -13.96
C LYS A 182 13.15 5.14 -13.91
N LYS A 183 14.22 5.46 -14.65
CA LYS A 183 14.75 6.83 -14.77
C LYS A 183 14.46 7.38 -16.15
N GLY A 184 13.98 8.61 -16.22
CA GLY A 184 13.68 9.40 -17.40
C GLY A 184 13.80 10.89 -17.09
N ASN A 185 13.42 11.75 -18.04
CA ASN A 185 13.52 13.20 -17.92
C ASN A 185 12.15 13.87 -18.11
N GLY A 186 11.93 15.00 -17.48
CA GLY A 186 10.76 15.85 -17.69
C GLY A 186 9.53 15.47 -16.87
N THR A 187 9.09 14.23 -16.92
CA THR A 187 7.92 13.74 -16.17
C THR A 187 8.33 12.68 -15.17
N CYS A 188 7.73 12.70 -13.98
CA CYS A 188 7.89 11.68 -12.94
C CYS A 188 6.53 11.19 -12.45
N ILE A 189 6.36 9.86 -12.36
CA ILE A 189 5.18 9.23 -11.76
C ILE A 189 5.56 8.68 -10.38
N LEU A 190 4.85 9.12 -9.34
CA LEU A 190 4.93 8.59 -7.98
C LEU A 190 3.74 7.65 -7.76
N SER A 191 4.00 6.45 -7.29
CA SER A 191 2.93 5.48 -7.00
C SER A 191 3.38 4.47 -5.94
N TYR A 192 2.46 3.66 -5.45
CA TYR A 192 2.69 2.56 -4.52
C TYR A 192 1.65 1.45 -4.70
N GLY A 193 1.92 0.28 -4.17
CA GLY A 193 0.97 -0.83 -4.23
C GLY A 193 0.73 -1.37 -5.64
N PRO A 194 -0.23 -2.28 -5.81
CA PRO A 194 -0.49 -2.97 -7.09
C PRO A 194 -0.85 -2.06 -8.26
N ILE A 195 -1.38 -0.85 -8.00
CA ILE A 195 -1.69 0.13 -9.04
C ILE A 195 -0.44 0.66 -9.76
N MET A 196 0.75 0.40 -9.25
CA MET A 196 2.02 0.67 -9.92
C MET A 196 2.04 0.11 -11.35
N LYS A 197 1.35 -1.00 -11.62
CA LYS A 197 1.18 -1.52 -12.98
C LYS A 197 0.58 -0.46 -13.91
N MET A 198 -0.45 0.25 -13.46
CA MET A 198 -1.06 1.35 -14.24
C MET A 198 -0.07 2.50 -14.46
N ALA A 199 0.78 2.80 -13.47
CA ALA A 199 1.84 3.81 -13.64
C ALA A 199 2.81 3.43 -14.78
N PHE A 200 3.20 2.17 -14.87
CA PHE A 200 4.01 1.67 -15.99
C PHE A 200 3.27 1.74 -17.33
N GLU A 201 2.00 1.36 -17.38
CA GLU A 201 1.18 1.43 -18.61
C GLU A 201 0.98 2.87 -19.10
N VAL A 202 0.81 3.83 -18.17
CA VAL A 202 0.74 5.26 -18.49
C VAL A 202 2.09 5.76 -19.02
N ALA A 203 3.18 5.40 -18.34
CA ALA A 203 4.54 5.78 -18.78
C ALA A 203 4.86 5.24 -20.17
N GLU A 204 4.55 3.97 -20.44
CA GLU A 204 4.74 3.37 -21.78
C GLU A 204 3.97 4.13 -22.87
N LYS A 205 2.71 4.52 -22.59
CA LYS A 205 1.92 5.31 -23.53
C LYS A 205 2.52 6.70 -23.78
N MET A 206 3.08 7.34 -22.75
CA MET A 206 3.78 8.62 -22.87
C MET A 206 5.07 8.48 -23.69
N GLU A 207 5.82 7.38 -23.53
CA GLU A 207 7.06 7.10 -24.25
C GLU A 207 6.85 6.87 -25.74
N ARG A 208 5.73 6.28 -26.12
CA ARG A 208 5.32 6.17 -27.55
C ARG A 208 5.14 7.56 -28.20
N MET A 209 4.97 8.62 -27.37
CA MET A 209 4.94 10.02 -27.82
C MET A 209 6.28 10.74 -27.57
N GLN A 210 7.39 10.01 -27.48
CA GLN A 210 8.74 10.52 -27.28
C GLN A 210 8.96 11.29 -25.96
N LYS A 211 8.12 11.06 -24.94
CA LYS A 211 8.33 11.59 -23.60
C LYS A 211 9.04 10.53 -22.73
N THR A 212 10.16 10.87 -22.13
CA THR A 212 10.82 9.99 -21.17
C THR A 212 10.25 10.20 -19.78
N VAL A 213 9.94 9.10 -19.08
CA VAL A 213 9.21 9.12 -17.80
C VAL A 213 10.01 8.40 -16.73
N SER A 214 10.18 9.05 -15.57
CA SER A 214 10.64 8.41 -14.35
C SER A 214 9.46 7.79 -13.60
N ILE A 215 9.69 6.62 -12.99
CA ILE A 215 8.74 5.97 -12.08
C ILE A 215 9.42 5.75 -10.75
N ILE A 216 8.79 6.23 -9.69
CA ILE A 216 9.27 6.12 -8.31
C ILE A 216 8.24 5.35 -7.48
N SER A 217 8.69 4.28 -6.83
CA SER A 217 7.90 3.58 -5.82
C SER A 217 8.01 4.29 -4.48
N ILE A 218 6.85 4.66 -3.93
CA ILE A 218 6.70 5.18 -2.57
C ILE A 218 6.18 4.04 -1.69
N HIS A 219 6.90 2.94 -1.63
CA HIS A 219 6.49 1.73 -0.92
C HIS A 219 6.34 1.91 0.61
N THR A 220 6.92 2.97 1.18
CA THR A 220 6.74 3.36 2.58
C THR A 220 5.99 4.69 2.65
N LEU A 221 4.75 4.65 3.16
CA LEU A 221 3.88 5.81 3.30
C LEU A 221 4.09 6.52 4.64
N LYS A 222 4.62 5.78 5.65
CA LYS A 222 4.98 6.32 6.95
C LYS A 222 6.10 5.46 7.58
N PRO A 223 7.28 6.05 7.87
CA PRO A 223 7.65 7.43 7.58
C PRO A 223 7.75 7.68 6.07
N LEU A 224 7.26 8.83 5.62
CA LEU A 224 7.32 9.21 4.22
C LEU A 224 8.69 9.81 3.89
N ASP A 225 9.27 9.45 2.75
CA ASP A 225 10.49 10.06 2.22
C ASP A 225 10.21 11.47 1.67
N ARG A 226 9.98 12.42 2.59
CA ARG A 226 9.69 13.82 2.23
C ARG A 226 10.81 14.45 1.39
N GLY A 227 12.09 14.11 1.71
CA GLY A 227 13.25 14.63 0.98
C GLY A 227 13.32 14.11 -0.46
N GLY A 228 13.08 12.81 -0.69
CA GLY A 228 13.02 12.23 -2.02
C GLY A 228 11.87 12.81 -2.86
N ILE A 229 10.69 12.98 -2.25
CA ILE A 229 9.53 13.61 -2.92
C ILE A 229 9.80 15.09 -3.23
N ALA A 230 10.34 15.86 -2.30
CA ALA A 230 10.71 17.27 -2.52
C ALA A 230 11.74 17.41 -3.65
N LYS A 231 12.72 16.50 -3.71
CA LYS A 231 13.69 16.45 -4.80
C LYS A 231 13.00 16.17 -6.15
N ALA A 232 12.07 15.21 -6.20
CA ALA A 232 11.31 14.92 -7.43
C ALA A 232 10.50 16.15 -7.88
N LEU A 233 9.80 16.81 -6.96
CA LEU A 233 9.01 18.02 -7.24
C LEU A 233 9.85 19.20 -7.78
N LYS A 234 11.14 19.27 -7.41
CA LYS A 234 12.09 20.30 -7.91
C LYS A 234 12.78 19.89 -9.21
N THR A 235 12.95 18.57 -9.44
CA THR A 235 13.73 18.07 -10.58
C THR A 235 12.89 17.98 -11.86
N TYR A 236 11.62 17.56 -11.74
CA TYR A 236 10.77 17.30 -12.89
C TYR A 236 9.82 18.46 -13.15
N SER A 237 9.61 18.79 -14.43
CA SER A 237 8.64 19.81 -14.84
C SER A 237 7.18 19.35 -14.62
N GLU A 238 6.96 18.04 -14.58
CA GLU A 238 5.66 17.43 -14.34
C GLU A 238 5.79 16.25 -13.39
N VAL A 239 5.00 16.26 -12.31
CA VAL A 239 4.90 15.18 -11.33
C VAL A 239 3.47 14.67 -11.30
N ILE A 240 3.31 13.36 -11.39
CA ILE A 240 2.03 12.66 -11.44
C ILE A 240 1.97 11.70 -10.26
N VAL A 241 0.91 11.75 -9.47
CA VAL A 241 0.65 10.76 -8.41
C VAL A 241 -0.50 9.88 -8.86
N ILE A 242 -0.28 8.55 -8.84
CA ILE A 242 -1.33 7.56 -9.13
C ILE A 242 -1.43 6.64 -7.90
N GLU A 243 -2.62 6.59 -7.29
CA GLU A 243 -2.85 5.79 -6.10
C GLU A 243 -4.22 5.09 -6.10
N GLU A 244 -4.27 3.89 -5.56
CA GLU A 244 -5.51 3.15 -5.30
C GLU A 244 -5.95 3.37 -3.85
N HIS A 245 -6.38 4.58 -3.58
CA HIS A 245 -6.86 5.06 -2.29
C HIS A 245 -7.83 6.21 -2.53
N SER A 246 -8.71 6.48 -1.57
CA SER A 246 -9.56 7.67 -1.59
C SER A 246 -8.70 8.93 -1.78
N GLU A 247 -9.23 9.94 -2.46
CA GLU A 247 -8.55 11.24 -2.61
C GLU A 247 -8.29 11.95 -1.26
N ARG A 248 -8.74 11.36 -0.15
CA ARG A 248 -8.60 11.89 1.21
C ARG A 248 -7.57 11.11 2.00
N GLY A 249 -6.51 11.79 2.44
CA GLY A 249 -5.49 11.26 3.36
C GLY A 249 -4.47 10.28 2.77
N GLY A 250 -4.50 10.03 1.43
CA GLY A 250 -3.51 9.20 0.74
C GLY A 250 -2.21 9.92 0.43
N LEU A 251 -1.39 9.32 -0.43
CA LEU A 251 -0.12 9.87 -0.91
C LEU A 251 -0.31 11.22 -1.62
N ALA A 252 -1.35 11.33 -2.46
CA ALA A 252 -1.61 12.55 -3.23
C ALA A 252 -1.76 13.79 -2.35
N VAL A 253 -2.42 13.66 -1.21
CA VAL A 253 -2.57 14.76 -0.23
C VAL A 253 -1.22 15.15 0.36
N GLN A 254 -0.42 14.16 0.75
CA GLN A 254 0.92 14.41 1.33
C GLN A 254 1.87 15.05 0.31
N VAL A 255 1.83 14.61 -0.96
CA VAL A 255 2.63 15.22 -2.04
C VAL A 255 2.19 16.66 -2.30
N LYS A 256 0.88 16.97 -2.30
CA LYS A 256 0.36 18.36 -2.43
C LYS A 256 0.85 19.22 -1.27
N GLN A 257 0.86 18.72 -0.05
CA GLN A 257 1.37 19.44 1.11
C GLN A 257 2.87 19.73 0.97
N ILE A 258 3.67 18.73 0.58
CA ILE A 258 5.12 18.93 0.35
C ILE A 258 5.34 19.94 -0.78
N ALA A 259 4.59 19.84 -1.87
CA ALA A 259 4.69 20.78 -2.99
C ALA A 259 4.42 22.22 -2.57
N TRP A 260 3.43 22.43 -1.71
CA TRP A 260 3.11 23.75 -1.13
C TRP A 260 4.24 24.26 -0.24
N GLU A 261 4.71 23.45 0.70
CA GLU A 261 5.79 23.82 1.65
C GLU A 261 7.10 24.14 0.93
N GLU A 262 7.44 23.34 -0.10
CA GLU A 262 8.66 23.49 -0.91
C GLU A 262 8.53 24.52 -2.03
N LYS A 263 7.36 25.18 -2.17
CA LYS A 263 7.05 26.14 -3.25
C LYS A 263 7.38 25.57 -4.64
N ALA A 264 7.01 24.30 -4.86
CA ALA A 264 7.30 23.61 -6.09
C ALA A 264 6.60 24.28 -7.29
N SER A 265 7.34 24.47 -8.38
CA SER A 265 6.84 25.09 -9.62
C SER A 265 6.43 24.06 -10.69
N CYS A 266 6.62 22.77 -10.44
CA CYS A 266 6.23 21.73 -11.37
C CYS A 266 4.71 21.66 -11.55
N ARG A 267 4.28 21.13 -12.69
CA ARG A 267 2.89 20.73 -12.88
C ARG A 267 2.60 19.48 -12.06
N LEU A 268 1.73 19.58 -11.05
CA LEU A 268 1.36 18.44 -10.22
C LEU A 268 -0.05 17.95 -10.58
N LEU A 269 -0.15 16.65 -10.94
CA LEU A 269 -1.40 15.96 -11.23
C LEU A 269 -1.57 14.81 -10.26
N THR A 270 -2.80 14.56 -9.80
CA THR A 270 -3.09 13.48 -8.87
C THR A 270 -4.29 12.68 -9.33
N PHE A 271 -4.18 11.37 -9.30
CA PHE A 271 -5.19 10.40 -9.69
C PHE A 271 -5.40 9.42 -8.55
N SER A 272 -6.57 9.47 -7.94
CA SER A 272 -6.98 8.68 -6.78
C SER A 272 -8.38 8.13 -7.02
N LEU A 273 -8.83 7.20 -6.20
CA LEU A 273 -10.22 6.79 -6.17
C LEU A 273 -11.07 7.99 -5.72
N GLU A 274 -12.20 8.23 -6.40
CA GLU A 274 -13.15 9.27 -6.02
C GLU A 274 -13.75 8.97 -4.63
N ASP A 275 -14.08 10.01 -3.88
CA ASP A 275 -14.71 9.94 -2.55
C ASP A 275 -16.17 9.47 -2.67
N LYS A 276 -16.34 8.18 -3.02
CA LYS A 276 -17.65 7.52 -3.18
C LYS A 276 -17.55 6.00 -3.08
N PHE A 277 -18.63 5.36 -2.67
CA PHE A 277 -18.78 3.92 -2.78
C PHE A 277 -19.26 3.54 -4.18
N ILE A 278 -18.64 2.50 -4.76
CA ILE A 278 -19.07 1.93 -6.04
C ILE A 278 -20.00 0.74 -5.77
N HIS A 279 -21.17 0.76 -6.38
CA HIS A 279 -22.20 -0.27 -6.26
C HIS A 279 -22.25 -1.25 -7.44
N THR A 280 -21.32 -1.11 -8.39
CA THR A 280 -21.14 -2.06 -9.50
C THR A 280 -20.14 -3.14 -9.10
N TYR A 281 -20.30 -4.33 -9.71
CA TYR A 281 -19.39 -5.46 -9.55
C TYR A 281 -18.65 -5.70 -10.86
N GLY A 282 -17.44 -6.27 -10.77
CA GLY A 282 -16.63 -6.55 -11.93
C GLY A 282 -15.20 -6.89 -11.55
N SER A 283 -14.30 -6.78 -12.51
CA SER A 283 -12.85 -6.83 -12.25
C SER A 283 -12.39 -5.59 -11.48
N GLN A 284 -11.20 -5.67 -10.88
CA GLN A 284 -10.59 -4.49 -10.25
C GLN A 284 -10.46 -3.31 -11.23
N GLN A 285 -10.19 -3.59 -12.50
CA GLN A 285 -10.10 -2.56 -13.54
C GLN A 285 -11.45 -1.89 -13.81
N ASP A 286 -12.56 -2.64 -13.76
CA ASP A 286 -13.90 -2.06 -13.92
C ASP A 286 -14.23 -1.11 -12.76
N ILE A 287 -13.84 -1.46 -11.53
CA ILE A 287 -14.03 -0.60 -10.37
C ILE A 287 -13.13 0.64 -10.47
N TRP A 288 -11.87 0.50 -10.87
CA TRP A 288 -11.00 1.67 -11.13
C TRP A 288 -11.63 2.60 -12.15
N LYS A 289 -12.12 2.07 -13.27
CA LYS A 289 -12.80 2.86 -14.30
C LYS A 289 -14.04 3.56 -13.77
N ALA A 290 -14.84 2.90 -12.93
CA ALA A 290 -16.00 3.50 -12.28
C ALA A 290 -15.63 4.66 -11.33
N HIS A 291 -14.41 4.69 -10.81
CA HIS A 291 -13.83 5.81 -10.07
C HIS A 291 -13.12 6.85 -10.98
N GLY A 292 -13.21 6.73 -12.30
CA GLY A 292 -12.48 7.60 -13.23
C GLY A 292 -10.96 7.39 -13.23
N LEU A 293 -10.50 6.24 -12.74
CA LEU A 293 -9.11 5.87 -12.63
C LEU A 293 -8.78 4.80 -13.68
N SER A 294 -8.62 5.23 -14.94
CA SER A 294 -8.16 4.35 -16.02
C SER A 294 -6.92 4.90 -16.69
N ARG A 295 -6.13 4.00 -17.31
CA ARG A 295 -4.95 4.41 -18.10
C ARG A 295 -5.28 5.48 -19.13
N ASP A 296 -6.41 5.32 -19.82
CA ASP A 296 -6.77 6.21 -20.92
C ASP A 296 -7.29 7.56 -20.43
N ASP A 297 -8.05 7.59 -19.35
CA ASP A 297 -8.50 8.83 -18.70
C ASP A 297 -7.31 9.60 -18.12
N ILE A 298 -6.41 8.92 -17.41
CA ILE A 298 -5.18 9.53 -16.88
C ILE A 298 -4.36 10.13 -18.01
N PHE A 299 -4.13 9.36 -19.10
CA PHE A 299 -3.36 9.85 -20.23
C PHE A 299 -4.03 11.03 -20.94
N TYR A 300 -5.35 11.02 -21.10
CA TYR A 300 -6.10 12.12 -21.66
C TYR A 300 -5.94 13.40 -20.85
N GLU A 301 -6.06 13.33 -19.53
CA GLU A 301 -5.87 14.50 -18.65
C GLU A 301 -4.43 15.03 -18.64
N ILE A 302 -3.42 14.15 -18.75
CA ILE A 302 -2.01 14.55 -18.90
C ILE A 302 -1.79 15.30 -20.23
N SER A 303 -2.41 14.81 -21.30
CA SER A 303 -2.20 15.31 -22.68
C SER A 303 -2.98 16.58 -22.99
N THR A 304 -4.16 16.75 -22.43
CA THR A 304 -5.01 17.92 -22.62
C THR A 304 -4.68 18.96 -21.57
N ALA A 305 -3.96 20.02 -21.94
CA ALA A 305 -3.50 21.13 -21.09
C ALA A 305 -4.61 21.91 -20.35
N LYS A 306 -5.78 21.34 -20.13
CA LYS A 306 -6.87 21.98 -19.40
C LYS A 306 -6.65 21.85 -17.91
N ARG A 307 -6.24 22.96 -17.26
CA ARG A 307 -6.40 23.19 -15.82
C ARG A 307 -7.86 22.92 -15.44
N ARG A 308 -8.20 21.71 -15.03
CA ARG A 308 -9.42 21.43 -14.30
C ARG A 308 -9.08 21.37 -12.81
N VAL A 309 -9.27 22.50 -12.12
CA VAL A 309 -9.56 22.46 -10.70
C VAL A 309 -10.92 21.77 -10.57
N ARG A 310 -10.93 20.48 -10.24
CA ARG A 310 -12.13 19.66 -10.01
C ARG A 310 -12.83 20.01 -8.67
N TRP A 311 -12.98 21.32 -8.33
CA TRP A 311 -13.56 21.74 -7.06
C TRP A 311 -15.09 21.92 -7.08
N LEU A 312 -15.77 21.66 -8.21
CA LEU A 312 -17.19 22.01 -8.33
C LEU A 312 -18.05 20.94 -9.05
N LYS A 313 -18.02 19.68 -8.59
CA LYS A 313 -19.03 18.69 -9.00
C LYS A 313 -19.43 17.75 -7.87
N SER A 314 -19.82 18.26 -6.73
CA SER A 314 -20.45 17.44 -5.68
C SER A 314 -21.44 18.20 -4.83
N ILE A 315 -22.23 19.10 -5.43
CA ILE A 315 -23.46 19.59 -4.81
C ILE A 315 -24.50 19.70 -5.93
N SER A 316 -25.12 18.61 -6.26
CA SER A 316 -26.44 18.53 -6.85
C SER A 316 -26.99 17.12 -6.67
#